data_cc7a69551e020b4832faca802b3fcd89
#
_entry.id   cc7a69551e020b4832faca802b3fcd89
#
_cell.length_a   1.000
_cell.length_b   1.000
_cell.length_c   1.000
_cell.angle_alpha   90.00
_cell.angle_beta   90.00
_cell.angle_gamma   90.00
#
_symmetry.space_group_name_H-M   'P 1'
#
loop_
_entity.id
_entity.type
_entity.pdbx_description
1 polymer ?
#
loop_
_entity_poly.entity_id
_entity_poly.type
_entity_poly.pdbx_seq_one_letter_code
_entity_poly.pdbx_strand_id
1 'polypeptide(L)'
;MNNKQMKRLLIIFPLVFAAMHIRAQEPVKPDSSFVYTDEFLDTVTVRKKLIVNDYSLIGVQYVVSYSQTQFNPPRPQVFQLLPKYFGISYTRYGKLFGYMPYFGLQVGVNYSQAGYKFKEDKETGTTPELEGATRAVMDLIEVPALAIFHVDMLHFKVMADFGLYGGYRMNITRYGEHVRDEIRNSFLDWDKRLEYGLKGGVGFGLVFDPFEFHVMGQLRYSWSSLYEPDYASEYYYRFAYPLDIVITAGIYFQLTKRSGKSRAALRREAYDSVYNPNKEK
;
A
#
# COMPACT_ATOMS: atom_id res chain seq x y z
N MET A 1 10.53 3.38 -27.22
CA MET A 1 9.17 3.30 -26.60
C MET A 1 8.17 3.91 -27.55
N ASN A 2 7.21 3.12 -28.04
CA ASN A 2 6.34 3.49 -29.15
C ASN A 2 5.30 4.53 -28.67
N ASN A 3 5.13 5.61 -29.42
CA ASN A 3 4.28 6.78 -29.12
C ASN A 3 2.81 6.42 -28.79
N LYS A 4 2.36 5.21 -29.20
CA LYS A 4 1.03 4.65 -28.89
C LYS A 4 0.90 4.17 -27.43
N GLN A 5 1.97 3.72 -26.80
CA GLN A 5 1.92 3.25 -25.40
C GLN A 5 1.92 4.42 -24.43
N MET A 6 2.65 5.49 -24.73
CA MET A 6 2.67 6.70 -23.92
C MET A 6 1.31 7.41 -23.93
N LYS A 7 0.58 7.40 -25.05
CA LYS A 7 -0.78 7.94 -25.13
C LYS A 7 -1.80 7.14 -24.31
N ARG A 8 -1.64 5.83 -24.18
CA ARG A 8 -2.51 4.98 -23.34
C ARG A 8 -2.25 5.19 -21.85
N LEU A 9 -1.01 5.40 -21.44
CA LEU A 9 -0.68 5.73 -20.05
C LEU A 9 -1.23 7.10 -19.63
N LEU A 10 -1.19 8.09 -20.53
CA LEU A 10 -1.72 9.44 -20.29
C LEU A 10 -3.25 9.49 -20.16
N ILE A 11 -3.97 8.49 -20.68
CA ILE A 11 -5.44 8.40 -20.58
C ILE A 11 -5.87 7.71 -19.27
N ILE A 12 -5.05 6.81 -18.73
CA ILE A 12 -5.37 6.09 -17.47
C ILE A 12 -5.22 7.02 -16.26
N PHE A 13 -4.28 7.94 -16.28
CA PHE A 13 -4.03 8.87 -15.17
C PHE A 13 -5.22 9.80 -14.86
N PRO A 14 -5.88 10.46 -15.84
CA PRO A 14 -7.07 11.28 -15.57
C PRO A 14 -8.30 10.46 -15.20
N LEU A 15 -8.40 9.18 -15.61
CA LEU A 15 -9.53 8.32 -15.24
C LEU A 15 -9.49 7.94 -13.74
N VAL A 16 -8.31 7.73 -13.17
CA VAL A 16 -8.13 7.51 -11.72
C VAL A 16 -8.45 8.80 -10.95
N PHE A 17 -8.06 9.96 -11.47
CA PHE A 17 -8.38 11.27 -10.87
C PHE A 17 -9.88 11.62 -10.99
N ALA A 18 -10.54 11.29 -12.10
CA ALA A 18 -11.98 11.51 -12.27
C ALA A 18 -12.82 10.63 -11.32
N ALA A 19 -12.36 9.42 -11.00
CA ALA A 19 -13.02 8.57 -10.01
C ALA A 19 -12.94 9.15 -8.58
N MET A 20 -11.96 10.00 -8.28
CA MET A 20 -11.85 10.71 -6.99
C MET A 20 -12.82 11.90 -6.85
N HIS A 21 -13.42 12.37 -7.94
CA HIS A 21 -14.38 13.48 -7.96
C HIS A 21 -15.84 13.02 -7.97
N ILE A 22 -16.11 11.74 -7.72
CA ILE A 22 -17.47 11.32 -7.44
C ILE A 22 -17.84 12.00 -6.12
N ARG A 23 -18.53 13.13 -6.24
CA ARG A 23 -19.22 13.78 -5.13
C ARG A 23 -20.06 12.70 -4.48
N ALA A 24 -19.78 12.41 -3.23
CA ALA A 24 -20.71 11.67 -2.40
C ALA A 24 -22.05 12.40 -2.53
N GLN A 25 -23.02 11.75 -3.17
CA GLN A 25 -24.39 12.25 -3.18
C GLN A 25 -24.75 12.49 -1.71
N GLU A 26 -25.30 13.67 -1.46
CA GLU A 26 -25.83 13.96 -0.12
C GLU A 26 -26.70 12.78 0.30
N PRO A 27 -26.53 12.30 1.55
CA PRO A 27 -27.32 11.18 2.03
C PRO A 27 -28.78 11.61 1.91
N VAL A 28 -29.53 10.91 1.06
CA VAL A 28 -30.98 10.99 1.01
C VAL A 28 -31.45 10.82 2.45
N LYS A 29 -31.99 11.88 3.02
CA LYS A 29 -32.62 11.81 4.33
C LYS A 29 -33.66 10.70 4.23
N PRO A 30 -33.61 9.64 5.03
CA PRO A 30 -34.70 8.69 5.07
C PRO A 30 -35.88 9.43 5.72
N ASP A 31 -36.79 9.87 4.87
CA ASP A 31 -38.09 10.38 5.27
C ASP A 31 -38.94 9.15 5.61
N SER A 32 -38.79 8.67 6.83
CA SER A 32 -39.73 7.78 7.47
C SER A 32 -39.69 7.98 8.97
N SER A 33 -40.37 9.04 9.38
CA SER A 33 -40.88 9.13 10.73
C SER A 33 -42.02 8.10 10.91
N PHE A 34 -41.66 6.84 11.12
CA PHE A 34 -42.60 5.95 11.79
C PHE A 34 -42.56 6.30 13.30
N VAL A 35 -43.46 7.17 13.68
CA VAL A 35 -43.74 7.42 15.08
C VAL A 35 -44.59 6.24 15.56
N TYR A 36 -43.97 5.25 16.20
CA TYR A 36 -44.70 4.36 17.07
C TYR A 36 -44.90 5.09 18.40
N THR A 37 -46.08 5.65 18.60
CA THR A 37 -46.55 6.12 19.88
C THR A 37 -47.05 4.89 20.65
N ASP A 38 -46.15 4.21 21.34
CA ASP A 38 -46.52 3.30 22.42
C ASP A 38 -46.43 4.09 23.70
N GLU A 39 -47.58 4.44 24.27
CA GLU A 39 -47.71 5.29 25.45
C GLU A 39 -47.18 4.65 26.76
N PHE A 40 -46.57 3.46 26.70
CA PHE A 40 -46.13 2.74 27.90
C PHE A 40 -44.62 2.47 28.00
N LEU A 41 -43.84 2.76 26.98
CA LEU A 41 -42.40 2.65 27.05
C LEU A 41 -41.77 3.88 26.40
N ASP A 42 -41.24 4.77 27.23
CA ASP A 42 -40.23 5.75 26.77
C ASP A 42 -39.02 5.01 26.22
N THR A 43 -39.17 4.41 25.06
CA THR A 43 -38.07 3.88 24.30
C THR A 43 -37.31 5.08 23.73
N VAL A 44 -36.36 5.58 24.54
CA VAL A 44 -35.30 6.43 24.03
C VAL A 44 -34.59 5.62 22.90
N THR A 45 -35.05 5.78 21.69
CA THR A 45 -34.34 5.28 20.50
C THR A 45 -33.05 6.04 20.44
N VAL A 46 -32.03 5.55 21.13
CA VAL A 46 -30.66 6.00 20.99
C VAL A 46 -30.27 5.60 19.56
N ARG A 47 -30.52 6.49 18.61
CA ARG A 47 -29.95 6.37 17.26
C ARG A 47 -28.45 6.40 17.46
N LYS A 48 -27.84 5.23 17.44
CA LYS A 48 -26.40 5.06 17.52
C LYS A 48 -25.81 5.66 16.25
N LYS A 49 -25.57 6.98 16.27
CA LYS A 49 -24.92 7.65 15.14
C LYS A 49 -23.52 7.07 15.05
N LEU A 50 -23.30 6.24 14.04
CA LEU A 50 -21.99 5.66 13.79
C LEU A 50 -21.07 6.82 13.42
N ILE A 51 -20.20 7.20 14.36
CA ILE A 51 -19.26 8.28 14.14
C ILE A 51 -18.12 7.72 13.31
N VAL A 52 -18.04 8.20 12.10
CA VAL A 52 -17.00 7.82 11.13
C VAL A 52 -15.89 8.83 11.19
N ASN A 53 -14.68 8.35 11.30
CA ASN A 53 -13.50 9.17 11.08
C ASN A 53 -13.38 9.43 9.57
N ASP A 54 -13.89 10.57 9.12
CA ASP A 54 -13.79 11.03 7.73
C ASP A 54 -12.76 12.15 7.68
N TYR A 55 -11.55 11.85 7.22
CA TYR A 55 -10.46 12.80 7.11
C TYR A 55 -9.41 12.33 6.10
N SER A 56 -8.56 13.26 5.70
CA SER A 56 -7.52 13.02 4.71
C SER A 56 -6.14 13.28 5.31
N LEU A 57 -5.19 12.46 4.91
CA LEU A 57 -3.79 12.56 5.28
C LEU A 57 -2.92 12.73 4.04
N ILE A 58 -1.87 13.50 4.18
CA ILE A 58 -0.72 13.45 3.29
C ILE A 58 0.51 13.13 4.13
N GLY A 59 1.37 12.26 3.64
CA GLY A 59 2.55 11.86 4.41
C GLY A 59 3.73 11.49 3.56
N VAL A 60 4.87 11.52 4.21
CA VAL A 60 6.14 11.02 3.69
C VAL A 60 6.49 9.74 4.43
N GLN A 61 7.01 8.78 3.70
CA GLN A 61 7.37 7.49 4.24
C GLN A 61 8.77 7.09 3.83
N TYR A 62 9.48 6.54 4.79
CA TYR A 62 10.75 5.85 4.58
C TYR A 62 10.52 4.35 4.67
N VAL A 63 11.23 3.61 3.85
CA VAL A 63 10.97 2.18 3.71
C VAL A 63 12.26 1.40 3.60
N VAL A 64 12.24 0.22 4.17
CA VAL A 64 13.27 -0.79 4.03
C VAL A 64 12.66 -1.99 3.34
N SER A 65 13.28 -2.45 2.25
CA SER A 65 12.82 -3.61 1.50
C SER A 65 13.81 -4.78 1.67
N TYR A 66 13.26 -5.96 1.95
CA TYR A 66 13.97 -7.24 1.86
C TYR A 66 13.48 -7.94 0.60
N SER A 67 14.33 -7.96 -0.42
CA SER A 67 13.98 -8.45 -1.75
C SER A 67 14.50 -9.85 -2.00
N GLN A 68 13.66 -10.67 -2.62
CA GLN A 68 13.97 -11.97 -3.16
C GLN A 68 13.20 -12.14 -4.47
N THR A 69 13.71 -12.96 -5.38
CA THR A 69 13.05 -13.23 -6.66
C THR A 69 12.80 -14.73 -6.81
N GLN A 70 11.57 -15.11 -7.13
CA GLN A 70 11.25 -16.49 -7.42
C GLN A 70 11.67 -16.82 -8.86
N PHE A 71 12.77 -17.57 -8.99
CA PHE A 71 13.27 -18.03 -10.29
C PHE A 71 12.73 -19.41 -10.64
N ASN A 72 12.51 -19.62 -11.93
CA ASN A 72 12.37 -20.94 -12.52
C ASN A 72 13.41 -21.09 -13.66
N PRO A 73 14.33 -22.06 -13.62
CA PRO A 73 14.54 -23.05 -12.55
C PRO A 73 14.97 -22.40 -11.22
N PRO A 74 14.67 -23.02 -10.09
CA PRO A 74 14.97 -22.46 -8.77
C PRO A 74 16.48 -22.29 -8.58
N ARG A 75 16.87 -21.19 -7.94
CA ARG A 75 18.26 -20.86 -7.65
C ARG A 75 18.40 -20.53 -6.17
N PRO A 76 19.44 -21.01 -5.47
CA PRO A 76 19.67 -20.65 -4.07
C PRO A 76 19.89 -19.14 -3.93
N GLN A 77 19.15 -18.52 -3.01
CA GLN A 77 19.14 -17.08 -2.78
C GLN A 77 19.15 -16.74 -1.30
N VAL A 78 19.49 -15.51 -1.01
CA VAL A 78 19.29 -14.85 0.29
C VAL A 78 18.46 -13.59 0.10
N PHE A 79 17.69 -13.23 1.12
CA PHE A 79 17.01 -11.94 1.15
C PHE A 79 18.04 -10.83 1.11
N GLN A 80 17.85 -9.91 0.17
CA GLN A 80 18.70 -8.75 0.00
C GLN A 80 18.06 -7.53 0.67
N LEU A 81 18.77 -6.95 1.64
CA LEU A 81 18.37 -5.69 2.25
C LEU A 81 18.62 -4.52 1.29
N LEU A 82 17.59 -3.75 1.00
CA LEU A 82 17.61 -2.58 0.13
C LEU A 82 17.03 -1.37 0.90
N PRO A 83 17.90 -0.46 1.41
CA PRO A 83 17.45 0.60 2.31
C PRO A 83 17.05 1.90 1.61
N LYS A 84 17.27 2.03 0.30
CA LYS A 84 16.96 3.26 -0.45
C LYS A 84 15.51 3.25 -0.92
N TYR A 85 14.64 3.75 -0.04
CA TYR A 85 13.23 3.80 -0.36
C TYR A 85 12.59 4.99 0.36
N PHE A 86 11.93 5.85 -0.39
CA PHE A 86 11.10 6.94 0.17
C PHE A 86 9.89 7.15 -0.72
N GLY A 87 8.84 7.71 -0.15
CA GLY A 87 7.64 7.99 -0.90
C GLY A 87 6.77 9.04 -0.27
N ILE A 88 5.82 9.50 -1.07
CA ILE A 88 4.76 10.40 -0.64
C ILE A 88 3.44 9.71 -0.91
N SER A 89 2.56 9.73 0.07
CA SER A 89 1.24 9.12 -0.07
C SER A 89 0.13 10.04 0.44
N TYR A 90 -1.00 9.93 -0.20
CA TYR A 90 -2.26 10.54 0.19
C TYR A 90 -3.23 9.45 0.60
N THR A 91 -3.83 9.60 1.77
CA THR A 91 -4.82 8.67 2.31
C THR A 91 -6.11 9.41 2.60
N ARG A 92 -7.22 8.86 2.13
CA ARG A 92 -8.56 9.33 2.46
C ARG A 92 -9.27 8.25 3.25
N TYR A 93 -9.59 8.55 4.50
CA TYR A 93 -10.45 7.73 5.33
C TYR A 93 -11.91 8.15 5.17
N GLY A 94 -12.82 7.18 5.24
CA GLY A 94 -14.24 7.45 5.10
C GLY A 94 -15.08 6.19 5.15
N LYS A 95 -16.33 6.30 4.71
CA LYS A 95 -17.24 5.16 4.58
C LYS A 95 -17.12 4.55 3.19
N LEU A 96 -16.80 3.27 3.12
CA LEU A 96 -16.94 2.54 1.87
C LEU A 96 -18.42 2.23 1.64
N PHE A 97 -18.96 2.61 0.49
CA PHE A 97 -20.38 2.44 0.11
C PHE A 97 -21.39 2.93 1.16
N GLY A 98 -20.98 3.87 2.03
CA GLY A 98 -21.85 4.40 3.08
C GLY A 98 -22.00 3.50 4.33
N TYR A 99 -21.48 2.26 4.30
CA TYR A 99 -21.71 1.26 5.35
C TYR A 99 -20.48 0.91 6.18
N MET A 100 -19.29 0.83 5.56
CA MET A 100 -18.06 0.42 6.24
C MET A 100 -17.29 1.63 6.80
N PRO A 101 -17.35 1.90 8.12
CA PRO A 101 -16.78 3.13 8.71
C PRO A 101 -15.27 3.06 8.95
N TYR A 102 -14.65 1.90 8.75
CA TYR A 102 -13.24 1.62 9.05
C TYR A 102 -12.42 1.42 7.78
N PHE A 103 -12.73 2.22 6.76
CA PHE A 103 -12.13 2.09 5.45
C PHE A 103 -11.38 3.34 5.04
N GLY A 104 -10.31 3.17 4.29
CA GLY A 104 -9.57 4.23 3.65
C GLY A 104 -9.02 3.79 2.29
N LEU A 105 -8.73 4.77 1.46
CA LEU A 105 -8.00 4.59 0.21
C LEU A 105 -6.69 5.34 0.29
N GLN A 106 -5.61 4.69 -0.04
CA GLN A 106 -4.28 5.29 -0.14
C GLN A 106 -3.76 5.18 -1.56
N VAL A 107 -3.26 6.29 -2.06
CA VAL A 107 -2.50 6.36 -3.30
C VAL A 107 -1.21 7.12 -3.05
N GLY A 108 -0.17 6.82 -3.79
CA GLY A 108 1.11 7.47 -3.58
C GLY A 108 2.06 7.30 -4.75
N VAL A 109 3.24 7.86 -4.59
CA VAL A 109 4.37 7.65 -5.48
C VAL A 109 5.56 7.34 -4.60
N ASN A 110 6.16 6.19 -4.83
CA ASN A 110 7.29 5.70 -4.07
C ASN A 110 8.48 5.49 -5.00
N TYR A 111 9.65 5.92 -4.56
CA TYR A 111 10.91 5.42 -5.08
C TYR A 111 11.32 4.21 -4.25
N SER A 112 11.52 3.08 -4.89
CA SER A 112 11.85 1.82 -4.23
C SER A 112 12.96 1.07 -4.94
N GLN A 113 13.46 0.04 -4.29
CA GLN A 113 14.42 -0.88 -4.89
C GLN A 113 13.88 -2.31 -4.81
N ALA A 114 14.17 -3.08 -5.84
CA ALA A 114 13.96 -4.52 -5.91
C ALA A 114 15.25 -5.19 -6.40
N GLY A 115 15.39 -6.49 -6.18
CA GLY A 115 16.57 -7.18 -6.66
C GLY A 115 16.64 -8.63 -6.21
N TYR A 116 17.78 -9.23 -6.51
CA TYR A 116 18.10 -10.59 -6.09
C TYR A 116 19.57 -10.69 -5.68
N LYS A 117 19.85 -11.64 -4.80
CA LYS A 117 21.20 -12.03 -4.44
C LYS A 117 21.26 -13.55 -4.32
N PHE A 118 22.08 -14.16 -5.19
CA PHE A 118 22.31 -15.59 -5.13
C PHE A 118 23.22 -15.96 -3.95
N LYS A 119 23.05 -17.18 -3.50
CA LYS A 119 23.88 -17.82 -2.48
C LYS A 119 24.64 -18.96 -3.13
N GLU A 120 25.82 -19.23 -2.63
CA GLU A 120 26.59 -20.41 -2.97
C GLU A 120 25.75 -21.67 -2.75
N ASP A 121 25.70 -22.49 -3.78
CA ASP A 121 25.03 -23.78 -3.73
C ASP A 121 25.91 -24.76 -2.96
N LYS A 122 25.37 -25.38 -1.95
CA LYS A 122 26.10 -26.29 -1.07
C LYS A 122 26.52 -27.60 -1.76
N GLU A 123 25.82 -27.98 -2.83
CA GLU A 123 26.08 -29.22 -3.55
C GLU A 123 27.19 -29.05 -4.58
N THR A 124 27.20 -27.91 -5.25
CA THR A 124 28.16 -27.63 -6.35
C THR A 124 29.33 -26.77 -5.91
N GLY A 125 29.22 -26.08 -4.75
CA GLY A 125 30.24 -25.12 -4.28
C GLY A 125 30.36 -23.87 -5.14
N THR A 126 29.41 -23.65 -6.04
CA THR A 126 29.41 -22.49 -6.96
C THR A 126 28.22 -21.57 -6.69
N THR A 127 28.42 -20.26 -6.89
CA THR A 127 27.33 -19.30 -6.80
C THR A 127 26.67 -19.19 -8.18
N PRO A 128 25.33 -19.41 -8.26
CA PRO A 128 24.63 -19.22 -9.53
C PRO A 128 24.77 -17.79 -10.06
N GLU A 129 24.81 -17.65 -11.37
CA GLU A 129 24.91 -16.36 -12.04
C GLU A 129 23.75 -16.17 -13.03
N LEU A 130 23.29 -14.95 -13.17
CA LEU A 130 22.38 -14.53 -14.23
C LEU A 130 23.09 -13.44 -15.05
N GLU A 131 23.42 -13.73 -16.28
CA GLU A 131 24.24 -12.85 -17.15
C GLU A 131 25.58 -12.45 -16.49
N GLY A 132 26.23 -13.40 -15.81
CA GLY A 132 27.45 -13.16 -15.05
C GLY A 132 27.26 -12.46 -13.72
N ALA A 133 26.02 -12.11 -13.34
CA ALA A 133 25.72 -11.42 -12.10
C ALA A 133 25.29 -12.39 -10.98
N THR A 134 25.94 -12.29 -9.85
CA THR A 134 25.55 -12.99 -8.62
C THR A 134 24.52 -12.18 -7.81
N ARG A 135 24.40 -10.88 -8.11
CA ARG A 135 23.48 -9.93 -7.44
C ARG A 135 23.04 -8.86 -8.44
N ALA A 136 21.78 -8.45 -8.34
CA ALA A 136 21.31 -7.25 -9.04
C ALA A 136 20.45 -6.39 -8.14
N VAL A 137 20.49 -5.08 -8.38
CA VAL A 137 19.64 -4.07 -7.74
C VAL A 137 18.97 -3.25 -8.82
N MET A 138 17.68 -3.09 -8.72
CA MET A 138 16.87 -2.30 -9.65
C MET A 138 16.20 -1.17 -8.90
N ASP A 139 16.30 0.04 -9.44
CA ASP A 139 15.60 1.20 -8.96
C ASP A 139 14.23 1.27 -9.63
N LEU A 140 13.19 1.47 -8.85
CA LEU A 140 11.79 1.39 -9.25
C LEU A 140 11.03 2.62 -8.79
N ILE A 141 10.25 3.23 -9.67
CA ILE A 141 9.17 4.15 -9.27
C ILE A 141 7.88 3.34 -9.22
N GLU A 142 7.22 3.36 -8.06
CA GLU A 142 6.02 2.59 -7.76
C GLU A 142 4.85 3.53 -7.46
N VAL A 143 3.68 3.21 -8.00
CA VAL A 143 2.41 3.89 -7.72
C VAL A 143 1.47 2.87 -7.10
N PRO A 144 1.38 2.79 -5.77
CA PRO A 144 0.43 1.92 -5.09
C PRO A 144 -0.97 2.54 -5.05
N ALA A 145 -1.98 1.68 -5.11
CA ALA A 145 -3.38 1.99 -4.86
C ALA A 145 -3.92 0.95 -3.86
N LEU A 146 -4.01 1.34 -2.59
CA LEU A 146 -4.27 0.44 -1.48
C LEU A 146 -5.60 0.79 -0.80
N ALA A 147 -6.39 -0.23 -0.54
CA ALA A 147 -7.49 -0.18 0.40
C ALA A 147 -6.93 -0.37 1.81
N ILE A 148 -7.29 0.51 2.73
CA ILE A 148 -6.85 0.45 4.12
C ILE A 148 -8.07 0.14 4.99
N PHE A 149 -7.95 -0.88 5.82
CA PHE A 149 -8.88 -1.17 6.89
C PHE A 149 -8.23 -0.75 8.20
N HIS A 150 -8.92 0.03 9.01
CA HIS A 150 -8.35 0.56 10.24
C HIS A 150 -9.33 0.50 11.40
N VAL A 151 -8.78 0.29 12.59
CA VAL A 151 -9.53 0.39 13.84
C VAL A 151 -8.82 1.42 14.71
N ASP A 152 -9.53 2.50 15.02
CA ASP A 152 -8.99 3.59 15.83
C ASP A 152 -9.28 3.35 17.31
N MET A 153 -8.24 3.50 18.11
CA MET A 153 -8.29 3.61 19.56
C MET A 153 -8.00 5.08 19.94
N LEU A 154 -7.75 5.38 21.24
CA LEU A 154 -7.57 6.77 21.69
C LEU A 154 -6.43 7.49 20.96
N HIS A 155 -5.21 6.94 21.00
CA HIS A 155 -4.01 7.46 20.36
C HIS A 155 -3.31 6.41 19.49
N PHE A 156 -3.96 5.29 19.28
CA PHE A 156 -3.41 4.15 18.60
C PHE A 156 -4.38 3.68 17.51
N LYS A 157 -3.85 3.33 16.36
CA LYS A 157 -4.58 2.82 15.20
C LYS A 157 -3.96 1.50 14.76
N VAL A 158 -4.77 0.47 14.59
CA VAL A 158 -4.36 -0.78 13.93
C VAL A 158 -4.86 -0.73 12.50
N MET A 159 -4.00 -1.10 11.58
CA MET A 159 -4.29 -0.99 10.15
C MET A 159 -3.93 -2.30 9.45
N ALA A 160 -4.69 -2.59 8.41
CA ALA A 160 -4.35 -3.59 7.39
C ALA A 160 -4.57 -2.95 6.03
N ASP A 161 -3.68 -3.16 5.11
CA ASP A 161 -3.82 -2.67 3.75
C ASP A 161 -3.75 -3.82 2.73
N PHE A 162 -4.39 -3.60 1.60
CA PHE A 162 -4.34 -4.50 0.47
C PHE A 162 -4.70 -3.75 -0.82
N GLY A 163 -3.98 -4.02 -1.89
CA GLY A 163 -4.28 -3.42 -3.17
C GLY A 163 -3.31 -3.78 -4.27
N LEU A 164 -3.36 -2.98 -5.30
CA LEU A 164 -2.54 -3.12 -6.49
C LEU A 164 -1.42 -2.09 -6.48
N TYR A 165 -0.34 -2.41 -7.13
CA TYR A 165 0.68 -1.43 -7.48
C TYR A 165 1.10 -1.59 -8.93
N GLY A 166 1.51 -0.47 -9.52
CA GLY A 166 2.19 -0.43 -10.81
C GLY A 166 3.51 0.29 -10.63
N GLY A 167 4.53 -0.14 -11.33
CA GLY A 167 5.86 0.46 -11.23
C GLY A 167 6.63 0.43 -12.53
N TYR A 168 7.66 1.25 -12.57
CA TYR A 168 8.58 1.32 -13.70
C TYR A 168 10.02 1.22 -13.21
N ARG A 169 10.75 0.22 -13.69
CA ARG A 169 12.18 0.01 -13.39
C ARG A 169 12.99 1.01 -14.17
N MET A 170 13.64 1.93 -13.45
CA MET A 170 14.43 3.02 -14.06
C MET A 170 15.84 2.58 -14.39
N ASN A 171 16.49 1.94 -13.42
CA ASN A 171 17.88 1.51 -13.50
C ASN A 171 18.01 0.08 -13.03
N ILE A 172 19.04 -0.58 -13.53
CA ILE A 172 19.50 -1.86 -13.05
C ILE A 172 21.01 -1.79 -12.86
N THR A 173 21.51 -2.30 -11.75
CA THR A 173 22.93 -2.46 -11.50
C THR A 173 23.22 -3.93 -11.16
N ARG A 174 24.06 -4.56 -11.97
CA ARG A 174 24.47 -5.95 -11.81
C ARG A 174 25.85 -6.03 -11.20
N TYR A 175 26.00 -6.93 -10.23
CA TYR A 175 27.25 -7.18 -9.50
C TYR A 175 27.66 -8.64 -9.69
N GLY A 176 28.91 -8.87 -10.06
CA GLY A 176 29.50 -10.20 -10.26
C GLY A 176 30.87 -10.06 -10.91
N GLU A 177 31.67 -11.09 -10.81
CA GLU A 177 33.02 -11.11 -11.41
C GLU A 177 32.95 -11.23 -12.94
N HIS A 178 31.95 -11.94 -13.45
CA HIS A 178 31.78 -12.21 -14.89
C HIS A 178 30.81 -11.25 -15.59
N VAL A 179 30.38 -10.15 -14.90
CA VAL A 179 29.50 -9.15 -15.51
C VAL A 179 30.28 -8.31 -16.50
N ARG A 180 29.86 -8.34 -17.76
CA ARG A 180 30.42 -7.45 -18.82
C ARG A 180 30.05 -6.00 -18.48
N ASP A 181 30.98 -5.08 -18.68
CA ASP A 181 30.77 -3.65 -18.35
C ASP A 181 29.62 -3.02 -19.13
N GLU A 182 29.37 -3.48 -20.36
CA GLU A 182 28.28 -3.03 -21.23
C GLU A 182 26.89 -3.27 -20.63
N ILE A 183 26.70 -4.37 -19.90
CA ILE A 183 25.41 -4.78 -19.32
C ILE A 183 25.29 -4.46 -17.84
N ARG A 184 26.35 -3.97 -17.21
CA ARG A 184 26.39 -3.71 -15.76
C ARG A 184 25.30 -2.76 -15.29
N ASN A 185 25.10 -1.67 -16.03
CA ASN A 185 24.15 -0.60 -15.70
C ASN A 185 23.10 -0.38 -16.80
N SER A 186 22.89 -1.36 -17.67
CA SER A 186 21.94 -1.25 -18.77
C SER A 186 20.93 -2.38 -18.75
N PHE A 187 19.70 -2.09 -19.18
CA PHE A 187 18.70 -3.12 -19.43
C PHE A 187 19.02 -3.83 -20.74
N LEU A 188 18.89 -5.13 -20.73
CA LEU A 188 18.93 -5.97 -21.90
C LEU A 188 17.60 -5.89 -22.67
N ASP A 189 17.60 -6.30 -23.94
CA ASP A 189 16.40 -6.23 -24.79
C ASP A 189 15.22 -7.04 -24.24
N TRP A 190 15.50 -8.11 -23.50
CA TRP A 190 14.51 -8.97 -22.86
C TRP A 190 14.16 -8.58 -21.43
N ASP A 191 14.82 -7.59 -20.83
CA ASP A 191 14.48 -7.10 -19.49
C ASP A 191 13.18 -6.31 -19.52
N LYS A 192 12.25 -6.67 -18.65
CA LYS A 192 10.99 -5.94 -18.49
C LYS A 192 11.15 -4.76 -17.56
N ARG A 193 10.77 -3.58 -18.03
CA ARG A 193 10.81 -2.36 -17.23
C ARG A 193 9.50 -2.11 -16.47
N LEU A 194 8.36 -2.60 -16.98
CA LEU A 194 7.08 -2.44 -16.33
C LEU A 194 6.90 -3.53 -15.29
N GLU A 195 6.55 -3.10 -14.08
CA GLU A 195 6.23 -3.96 -12.97
C GLU A 195 4.80 -3.67 -12.48
N TYR A 196 4.07 -4.71 -12.10
CA TYR A 196 2.75 -4.60 -11.50
C TYR A 196 2.45 -5.84 -10.68
N GLY A 197 1.62 -5.68 -9.67
CA GLY A 197 1.30 -6.80 -8.80
C GLY A 197 0.42 -6.42 -7.63
N LEU A 198 0.48 -7.25 -6.60
CA LEU A 198 -0.22 -7.08 -5.33
C LEU A 198 0.72 -6.56 -4.26
N LYS A 199 0.16 -5.73 -3.40
CA LYS A 199 0.81 -5.24 -2.19
C LYS A 199 -0.19 -5.26 -1.05
N GLY A 200 0.22 -5.72 0.12
CA GLY A 200 -0.65 -5.70 1.28
C GLY A 200 0.08 -6.09 2.55
N GLY A 201 -0.49 -5.69 3.69
CA GLY A 201 0.14 -5.93 4.96
C GLY A 201 -0.65 -5.48 6.15
N VAL A 202 0.04 -5.40 7.28
CA VAL A 202 -0.54 -4.98 8.56
C VAL A 202 0.41 -4.01 9.24
N GLY A 203 -0.14 -3.16 10.08
CA GLY A 203 0.64 -2.21 10.82
C GLY A 203 -0.14 -1.49 11.90
N PHE A 204 0.53 -0.51 12.46
CA PHE A 204 -0.05 0.31 13.49
C PHE A 204 0.32 1.79 13.28
N GLY A 205 -0.50 2.66 13.84
CA GLY A 205 -0.29 4.10 13.83
C GLY A 205 -0.45 4.69 15.22
N LEU A 206 0.34 5.72 15.47
CA LEU A 206 0.17 6.61 16.62
C LEU A 206 -0.46 7.91 16.12
N VAL A 207 -1.52 8.33 16.78
CA VAL A 207 -2.33 9.49 16.37
C VAL A 207 -2.13 10.63 17.36
N PHE A 208 -1.50 11.70 16.90
CA PHE A 208 -1.26 12.95 17.63
C PHE A 208 -1.75 14.12 16.78
N ASP A 209 -3.01 14.45 16.86
CA ASP A 209 -3.61 15.49 16.03
C ASP A 209 -2.75 16.79 16.02
N PRO A 210 -2.27 17.30 14.87
CA PRO A 210 -2.62 16.94 13.51
C PRO A 210 -1.68 15.92 12.82
N PHE A 211 -0.78 15.25 13.56
CA PHE A 211 0.19 14.31 12.99
C PHE A 211 -0.16 12.86 13.33
N GLU A 212 0.18 11.97 12.42
CA GLU A 212 0.12 10.53 12.61
C GLU A 212 1.44 9.88 12.21
N PHE A 213 1.88 8.89 13.00
CA PHE A 213 3.05 8.08 12.71
C PHE A 213 2.58 6.67 12.41
N HIS A 214 2.86 6.18 11.21
CA HIS A 214 2.47 4.83 10.81
C HIS A 214 3.70 3.95 10.63
N VAL A 215 3.61 2.71 11.11
CA VAL A 215 4.58 1.64 10.84
C VAL A 215 3.82 0.46 10.27
N MET A 216 4.20 0.03 9.07
CA MET A 216 3.55 -1.05 8.34
C MET A 216 4.57 -2.11 7.92
N GLY A 217 4.18 -3.37 8.03
CA GLY A 217 4.86 -4.50 7.42
C GLY A 217 4.02 -5.03 6.25
N GLN A 218 4.55 -4.98 5.05
CA GLN A 218 3.83 -5.30 3.82
C GLN A 218 4.57 -6.38 3.03
N LEU A 219 3.83 -7.20 2.30
CA LEU A 219 4.34 -8.07 1.27
C LEU A 219 4.02 -7.45 -0.09
N ARG A 220 5.01 -7.43 -0.98
CA ARG A 220 4.86 -7.00 -2.36
C ARG A 220 5.20 -8.17 -3.27
N TYR A 221 4.24 -8.61 -4.05
CA TYR A 221 4.39 -9.69 -5.03
C TYR A 221 4.15 -9.17 -6.43
N SER A 222 5.15 -9.32 -7.30
CA SER A 222 5.06 -8.91 -8.69
C SER A 222 4.48 -10.04 -9.55
N TRP A 223 3.50 -9.69 -10.39
CA TRP A 223 3.00 -10.55 -11.46
C TRP A 223 3.81 -10.39 -12.75
N SER A 224 4.64 -9.35 -12.81
CA SER A 224 5.54 -9.10 -13.93
C SER A 224 6.88 -9.79 -13.69
N SER A 225 7.30 -10.67 -14.57
CA SER A 225 8.65 -11.25 -14.55
C SER A 225 9.72 -10.17 -14.75
N LEU A 226 10.93 -10.39 -14.25
CA LEU A 226 12.08 -9.50 -14.45
C LEU A 226 12.47 -9.41 -15.92
N TYR A 227 12.36 -10.53 -16.62
CA TYR A 227 12.69 -10.66 -18.04
C TYR A 227 11.55 -11.33 -18.81
N GLU A 228 11.58 -11.24 -20.12
CA GLU A 228 10.59 -11.93 -20.95
C GLU A 228 10.74 -13.44 -20.77
N PRO A 229 9.63 -14.14 -20.45
CA PRO A 229 9.65 -15.58 -20.35
C PRO A 229 9.97 -16.20 -21.71
N ASP A 230 10.88 -17.15 -21.73
CA ASP A 230 11.20 -17.90 -22.92
C ASP A 230 10.25 -19.11 -23.06
N TYR A 231 9.21 -18.95 -23.85
CA TYR A 231 8.22 -19.99 -24.13
C TYR A 231 8.71 -21.01 -25.16
N ALA A 232 9.79 -20.69 -25.91
CA ALA A 232 10.31 -21.54 -26.97
C ALA A 232 11.39 -22.52 -26.47
N SER A 233 11.79 -22.42 -25.21
CA SER A 233 12.76 -23.34 -24.63
C SER A 233 12.15 -24.73 -24.49
N GLU A 234 12.72 -25.71 -25.18
CA GLU A 234 12.29 -27.12 -25.10
C GLU A 234 12.50 -27.78 -23.74
N TYR A 235 13.34 -27.18 -22.88
CA TYR A 235 13.79 -27.79 -21.64
C TYR A 235 13.07 -27.26 -20.40
N TYR A 236 12.78 -25.96 -20.30
CA TYR A 236 12.05 -25.39 -19.18
C TYR A 236 11.62 -23.95 -19.42
N TYR A 237 10.48 -23.62 -18.88
CA TYR A 237 9.94 -22.29 -18.85
C TYR A 237 10.72 -21.40 -17.85
N ARG A 238 11.36 -20.33 -18.35
CA ARG A 238 12.13 -19.39 -17.53
C ARG A 238 11.28 -18.22 -17.10
N PHE A 239 11.23 -17.98 -15.81
CA PHE A 239 10.62 -16.77 -15.26
C PHE A 239 11.34 -16.32 -13.98
N ALA A 240 11.08 -15.07 -13.58
CA ALA A 240 11.62 -14.49 -12.37
C ALA A 240 10.64 -13.45 -11.80
N TYR A 241 9.90 -13.84 -10.77
CA TYR A 241 8.90 -12.97 -10.12
C TYR A 241 9.45 -12.39 -8.80
N PRO A 242 9.58 -11.05 -8.68
CA PRO A 242 9.98 -10.40 -7.42
C PRO A 242 8.96 -10.64 -6.30
N LEU A 243 9.48 -10.93 -5.12
CA LEU A 243 8.75 -11.02 -3.86
C LEU A 243 9.52 -10.26 -2.80
N ASP A 244 8.92 -9.21 -2.27
CA ASP A 244 9.58 -8.33 -1.31
C ASP A 244 8.79 -8.25 -0.01
N ILE A 245 9.53 -8.24 1.10
CA ILE A 245 9.01 -7.85 2.41
C ILE A 245 9.40 -6.39 2.61
N VAL A 246 8.40 -5.54 2.81
CA VAL A 246 8.55 -4.09 2.86
C VAL A 246 8.14 -3.60 4.24
N ILE A 247 9.04 -2.94 4.95
CA ILE A 247 8.77 -2.31 6.24
C ILE A 247 8.76 -0.81 6.03
N THR A 248 7.61 -0.19 6.30
CA THR A 248 7.39 1.25 6.07
C THR A 248 7.24 1.97 7.39
N ALA A 249 7.92 3.09 7.55
CA ALA A 249 7.71 4.05 8.63
C ALA A 249 7.44 5.43 8.04
N GLY A 250 6.32 6.05 8.39
CA GLY A 250 5.89 7.31 7.80
C GLY A 250 5.33 8.30 8.80
N ILE A 251 5.46 9.58 8.44
CA ILE A 251 4.85 10.71 9.15
C ILE A 251 3.81 11.32 8.23
N TYR A 252 2.59 11.44 8.76
CA TYR A 252 1.43 11.91 8.02
C TYR A 252 0.86 13.14 8.70
N PHE A 253 0.43 14.09 7.89
CA PHE A 253 -0.24 15.30 8.32
C PHE A 253 -1.72 15.25 7.93
N GLN A 254 -2.60 15.58 8.88
CA GLN A 254 -4.04 15.63 8.65
C GLN A 254 -4.40 16.91 7.89
N LEU A 255 -4.87 16.75 6.66
CA LEU A 255 -5.36 17.86 5.83
C LEU A 255 -6.75 18.35 6.27
N THR A 256 -7.55 17.43 6.78
CA THR A 256 -8.88 17.71 7.31
C THR A 256 -8.97 17.18 8.73
N LYS A 257 -9.67 17.91 9.61
CA LYS A 257 -9.84 17.50 11.01
C LYS A 257 -10.55 16.15 11.09
N ARG A 258 -10.06 15.29 11.93
CA ARG A 258 -10.71 14.04 12.28
C ARG A 258 -12.07 14.30 12.93
N SER A 259 -13.15 13.89 12.29
CA SER A 259 -14.54 14.16 12.72
C SER A 259 -15.05 13.18 13.77
N GLY A 260 -14.38 12.05 13.94
CA GLY A 260 -14.81 10.98 14.84
C GLY A 260 -14.25 11.14 16.23
N LYS A 261 -15.14 11.09 17.24
CA LYS A 261 -14.72 10.94 18.64
C LYS A 261 -14.24 9.51 18.87
N SER A 262 -13.14 9.32 19.59
CA SER A 262 -12.69 7.99 19.96
C SER A 262 -13.75 7.26 20.81
N ARG A 263 -13.71 5.92 20.81
CA ARG A 263 -14.62 5.12 21.66
C ARG A 263 -14.57 5.52 23.14
N ALA A 264 -13.38 5.92 23.62
CA ALA A 264 -13.20 6.40 24.98
C ALA A 264 -13.86 7.77 25.20
N ALA A 265 -13.72 8.69 24.22
CA ALA A 265 -14.39 9.99 24.27
C ALA A 265 -15.92 9.83 24.23
N LEU A 266 -16.43 8.91 23.40
CA LEU A 266 -17.86 8.59 23.35
C LEU A 266 -18.39 7.98 24.64
N ARG A 267 -17.61 7.08 25.27
CA ARG A 267 -17.99 6.53 26.60
C ARG A 267 -18.00 7.61 27.66
N ARG A 268 -17.02 8.51 27.63
CA ARG A 268 -16.94 9.62 28.59
C ARG A 268 -18.09 10.59 28.40
N GLU A 269 -18.41 10.94 27.16
CA GLU A 269 -19.55 11.79 26.81
C GLU A 269 -20.89 11.13 27.19
N ALA A 270 -21.05 9.83 26.93
CA ALA A 270 -22.20 9.07 27.36
C ALA A 270 -22.32 9.01 28.89
N TYR A 271 -21.20 8.83 29.59
CA TYR A 271 -21.16 8.85 31.03
C TYR A 271 -21.51 10.24 31.58
N ASP A 272 -20.89 11.30 31.02
CA ASP A 272 -21.14 12.68 31.45
C ASP A 272 -22.58 13.11 31.17
N SER A 273 -23.20 12.67 30.08
CA SER A 273 -24.60 12.97 29.75
C SER A 273 -25.60 12.29 30.69
N VAL A 274 -25.27 11.12 31.25
CA VAL A 274 -26.11 10.38 32.16
C VAL A 274 -25.92 10.83 33.63
N TYR A 275 -24.68 11.03 34.04
CA TYR A 275 -24.34 11.28 35.45
C TYR A 275 -24.02 12.75 35.75
N ASN A 276 -23.74 13.59 34.78
CA ASN A 276 -23.42 15.01 34.94
C ASN A 276 -24.15 15.89 33.91
N PRO A 277 -25.50 15.87 33.84
CA PRO A 277 -26.27 16.59 32.83
C PRO A 277 -26.13 18.13 32.89
N ASN A 278 -25.60 18.67 33.99
CA ASN A 278 -25.46 20.13 34.20
C ASN A 278 -24.09 20.69 33.77
N LYS A 279 -23.20 19.89 33.15
CA LYS A 279 -21.87 20.31 32.73
C LYS A 279 -21.85 21.01 31.37
N GLU A 280 -22.97 20.98 30.64
CA GLU A 280 -23.13 21.57 29.30
C GLU A 280 -23.93 22.88 29.28
N LYS A 281 -24.02 23.57 30.41
CA LYS A 281 -24.59 24.94 30.45
C LYS A 281 -23.54 25.99 30.71
#